data_4a7b7124acf86ef6b8b4e67aa4e0e2d1
#
_entry.id   4a7b7124acf86ef6b8b4e67aa4e0e2d1
#
_cell.length_a   1.000
_cell.length_b   1.000
_cell.length_c   1.000
_cell.angle_alpha   90.00
_cell.angle_beta   90.00
_cell.angle_gamma   90.00
#
_symmetry.space_group_name_H-M   'P 1'
#
loop_
_entity.id
_entity.type
_entity.pdbx_description
1 polymer ?
#
loop_
_entity_poly.entity_id
_entity_poly.type
_entity_poly.pdbx_seq_one_letter_code
_entity_poly.pdbx_strand_id
1 'polypeptide(L)'
;MSELHIPAVPAAGSPAPSPSSRTADPSGGGFDDLVYNRLLRERIVFLGSEVDDKIANQICAQLLLLAAEDAERDIFLYINSPGGSVYSGMAIYDTMQYIANDVATVAMGLAASMGQFLLCAGAKGKRYALPHTRIMMHQPSGGIGGTAADVAIQAEQMLYTKRTIQERIAFHTSQPVAQIETDSDRDRWFTAEEAKDYGFIDRVISGAEQVPAGAGTRND
;
A
#
# COMPACT_ATOMS: atom_id res chain seq x y z
N MET A 1 -31.63 38.34 -51.29
CA MET A 1 -30.41 37.53 -51.15
C MET A 1 -29.44 38.36 -50.33
N SER A 2 -29.35 38.06 -49.03
CA SER A 2 -28.46 38.78 -48.11
C SER A 2 -27.22 37.88 -47.90
N GLU A 3 -26.08 38.33 -48.32
CA GLU A 3 -24.81 37.65 -48.12
C GLU A 3 -24.40 37.75 -46.66
N LEU A 4 -24.17 36.62 -45.99
CA LEU A 4 -23.61 36.52 -44.66
C LEU A 4 -22.12 36.78 -44.76
N HIS A 5 -21.65 37.87 -44.19
CA HIS A 5 -20.23 38.20 -44.06
C HIS A 5 -19.67 37.54 -42.82
N ILE A 6 -18.79 36.52 -43.02
CA ILE A 6 -18.06 35.85 -41.93
C ILE A 6 -16.73 36.62 -41.71
N PRO A 7 -16.45 37.17 -40.53
CA PRO A 7 -15.17 37.83 -40.28
C PRO A 7 -14.03 36.79 -40.16
N ALA A 8 -12.91 37.07 -40.80
CA ALA A 8 -11.68 36.24 -40.74
C ALA A 8 -11.07 36.18 -39.31
N VAL A 9 -10.73 34.97 -38.88
CA VAL A 9 -10.01 34.74 -37.62
C VAL A 9 -8.55 35.15 -37.83
N PRO A 10 -7.94 35.98 -36.94
CA PRO A 10 -6.53 36.32 -37.02
C PRO A 10 -5.64 35.10 -36.76
N ALA A 11 -4.58 34.97 -37.54
CA ALA A 11 -3.59 33.90 -37.43
C ALA A 11 -2.91 33.89 -36.03
N ALA A 12 -2.85 32.72 -35.43
CA ALA A 12 -2.20 32.49 -34.16
C ALA A 12 -0.71 32.90 -34.21
N GLY A 13 -0.32 33.75 -33.30
CA GLY A 13 1.07 34.15 -33.10
C GLY A 13 1.95 32.97 -32.71
N SER A 14 3.21 33.05 -33.08
CA SER A 14 4.23 32.06 -32.77
C SER A 14 4.30 31.72 -31.28
N PRO A 15 4.49 30.45 -30.90
CA PRO A 15 4.60 30.07 -29.48
C PRO A 15 5.85 30.68 -28.86
N ALA A 16 5.69 31.24 -27.67
CA ALA A 16 6.79 31.71 -26.84
C ALA A 16 7.77 30.56 -26.52
N PRO A 17 9.07 30.82 -26.37
CA PRO A 17 10.03 29.78 -26.04
C PRO A 17 9.69 29.18 -24.67
N SER A 18 9.61 27.87 -24.62
CA SER A 18 9.42 27.09 -23.40
C SER A 18 10.53 27.41 -22.40
N PRO A 19 10.26 27.54 -21.10
CA PRO A 19 11.32 27.68 -20.11
C PRO A 19 12.24 26.46 -20.18
N SER A 20 13.53 26.71 -20.30
CA SER A 20 14.58 25.70 -20.34
C SER A 20 14.40 24.70 -19.21
N SER A 21 14.38 23.42 -19.56
CA SER A 21 14.48 22.31 -18.62
C SER A 21 15.67 22.56 -17.69
N ARG A 22 15.42 22.78 -16.42
CA ARG A 22 16.47 22.68 -15.41
C ARG A 22 17.01 21.27 -15.50
N THR A 23 18.25 21.14 -15.91
CA THR A 23 19.02 19.90 -15.78
C THR A 23 18.95 19.50 -14.31
N ALA A 24 18.34 18.35 -14.02
CA ALA A 24 18.38 17.77 -12.69
C ALA A 24 19.85 17.60 -12.30
N ASP A 25 20.24 18.21 -11.20
CA ASP A 25 21.56 18.05 -10.61
C ASP A 25 21.72 16.59 -10.19
N PRO A 26 22.68 15.82 -10.73
CA PRO A 26 22.83 14.41 -10.39
C PRO A 26 23.33 14.15 -8.95
N SER A 27 23.55 15.20 -8.15
CA SER A 27 23.97 15.13 -6.75
C SER A 27 22.87 15.43 -5.72
N GLY A 28 21.63 15.67 -6.16
CA GLY A 28 20.53 16.10 -5.31
C GLY A 28 19.52 15.00 -4.98
N GLY A 29 19.91 13.94 -4.30
CA GLY A 29 18.95 13.19 -3.49
C GLY A 29 18.37 14.16 -2.47
N GLY A 30 17.04 14.44 -2.53
CA GLY A 30 16.38 15.33 -1.58
C GLY A 30 16.57 14.81 -0.15
N PHE A 31 16.37 15.67 0.86
CA PHE A 31 16.43 15.28 2.28
C PHE A 31 15.60 14.01 2.55
N ASP A 32 14.46 13.89 1.88
CA ASP A 32 13.58 12.72 1.98
C ASP A 32 14.28 11.42 1.52
N ASP A 33 15.02 11.45 0.41
CA ASP A 33 15.76 10.28 -0.08
C ASP A 33 16.84 9.83 0.92
N LEU A 34 17.50 10.77 1.58
CA LEU A 34 18.51 10.46 2.61
C LEU A 34 17.89 9.76 3.83
N VAL A 35 16.71 10.23 4.28
CA VAL A 35 15.99 9.64 5.40
C VAL A 35 15.49 8.24 5.04
N TYR A 36 14.82 8.06 3.91
CA TYR A 36 14.33 6.74 3.48
C TYR A 36 15.48 5.75 3.26
N ASN A 37 16.60 6.19 2.68
CA ASN A 37 17.79 5.35 2.53
C ASN A 37 18.40 4.96 3.89
N ARG A 38 18.34 5.84 4.88
CA ARG A 38 18.80 5.49 6.24
C ARG A 38 17.88 4.48 6.90
N LEU A 39 16.56 4.67 6.79
CA LEU A 39 15.58 3.71 7.29
C LEU A 39 15.74 2.33 6.63
N LEU A 40 15.97 2.29 5.33
CA LEU A 40 16.19 1.03 4.59
C LEU A 40 17.41 0.26 5.11
N ARG A 41 18.50 0.94 5.49
CA ARG A 41 19.66 0.29 6.11
C ARG A 41 19.34 -0.33 7.48
N GLU A 42 18.33 0.21 8.18
CA GLU A 42 17.81 -0.36 9.43
C GLU A 42 16.68 -1.39 9.13
N ARG A 43 16.53 -1.82 7.87
CA ARG A 43 15.53 -2.78 7.40
C ARG A 43 14.09 -2.30 7.57
N ILE A 44 13.89 -1.00 7.53
CA ILE A 44 12.59 -0.35 7.59
C ILE A 44 12.18 0.10 6.20
N VAL A 45 11.05 -0.43 5.74
CA VAL A 45 10.34 -0.06 4.50
C VAL A 45 9.10 0.74 4.89
N PHE A 46 8.76 1.77 4.12
CA PHE A 46 7.67 2.67 4.48
C PHE A 46 6.64 2.78 3.36
N LEU A 47 5.39 2.40 3.66
CA LEU A 47 4.21 2.64 2.84
C LEU A 47 3.46 3.84 3.41
N GLY A 48 3.78 5.05 2.94
CA GLY A 48 3.27 6.34 3.44
C GLY A 48 2.30 7.05 2.49
N SER A 49 1.76 6.35 1.50
CA SER A 49 0.90 6.94 0.48
C SER A 49 -0.17 5.97 0.00
N GLU A 50 -0.95 6.37 -1.00
CA GLU A 50 -1.79 5.47 -1.77
C GLU A 50 -0.94 4.36 -2.42
N VAL A 51 -1.51 3.15 -2.51
CA VAL A 51 -0.89 1.99 -3.16
C VAL A 51 -1.11 2.09 -4.66
N ASP A 52 -0.09 2.50 -5.38
CA ASP A 52 -0.03 2.52 -6.85
C ASP A 52 1.09 1.62 -7.37
N ASP A 53 1.22 1.50 -8.69
CA ASP A 53 2.23 0.64 -9.32
C ASP A 53 3.65 1.10 -8.98
N LYS A 54 3.90 2.41 -8.86
CA LYS A 54 5.21 2.95 -8.57
C LYS A 54 5.67 2.61 -7.16
N ILE A 55 4.82 2.88 -6.16
CA ILE A 55 5.16 2.59 -4.77
C ILE A 55 5.23 1.08 -4.51
N ALA A 56 4.37 0.28 -5.16
CA ALA A 56 4.40 -1.16 -5.05
C ALA A 56 5.71 -1.74 -5.60
N ASN A 57 6.12 -1.35 -6.81
CA ASN A 57 7.38 -1.79 -7.39
C ASN A 57 8.59 -1.38 -6.53
N GLN A 58 8.56 -0.18 -5.95
CA GLN A 58 9.61 0.28 -5.04
C GLN A 58 9.69 -0.58 -3.79
N ILE A 59 8.55 -0.84 -3.13
CA ILE A 59 8.50 -1.68 -1.92
C ILE A 59 8.94 -3.12 -2.24
N CYS A 60 8.47 -3.71 -3.33
CA CYS A 60 8.90 -5.05 -3.76
C CYS A 60 10.41 -5.12 -3.97
N ALA A 61 10.99 -4.13 -4.66
CA ALA A 61 12.44 -4.07 -4.86
C ALA A 61 13.21 -3.92 -3.54
N GLN A 62 12.72 -3.12 -2.59
CA GLN A 62 13.32 -2.96 -1.27
C GLN A 62 13.25 -4.26 -0.46
N LEU A 63 12.11 -4.96 -0.46
CA LEU A 63 11.96 -6.26 0.21
C LEU A 63 12.92 -7.30 -0.35
N LEU A 64 13.01 -7.41 -1.68
CA LEU A 64 13.93 -8.33 -2.36
C LEU A 64 15.40 -8.00 -2.07
N LEU A 65 15.77 -6.70 -2.06
CA LEU A 65 17.12 -6.26 -1.71
C LEU A 65 17.48 -6.66 -0.29
N LEU A 66 16.61 -6.34 0.69
CA LEU A 66 16.84 -6.66 2.08
C LEU A 66 16.90 -8.17 2.34
N ALA A 67 16.08 -8.95 1.63
CA ALA A 67 16.13 -10.41 1.71
C ALA A 67 17.43 -10.99 1.14
N ALA A 68 17.97 -10.40 0.08
CA ALA A 68 19.26 -10.81 -0.50
C ALA A 68 20.46 -10.42 0.37
N GLU A 69 20.37 -9.32 1.15
CA GLU A 69 21.42 -8.89 2.07
C GLU A 69 21.50 -9.78 3.33
N ASP A 70 20.37 -10.18 3.88
CA ASP A 70 20.29 -11.02 5.09
C ASP A 70 18.92 -11.72 5.12
N ALA A 71 18.91 -13.03 4.93
CA ALA A 71 17.70 -13.83 4.84
C ALA A 71 17.07 -14.19 6.19
N GLU A 72 17.74 -13.91 7.32
CA GLU A 72 17.28 -14.32 8.65
C GLU A 72 16.67 -13.18 9.45
N ARG A 73 17.15 -11.95 9.24
CA ARG A 73 16.66 -10.79 10.00
C ARG A 73 15.31 -10.31 9.49
N ASP A 74 14.46 -9.91 10.43
CA ASP A 74 13.15 -9.32 10.13
C ASP A 74 13.26 -8.06 9.26
N ILE A 75 12.23 -7.83 8.46
CA ILE A 75 12.01 -6.59 7.72
C ILE A 75 10.77 -5.93 8.31
N PHE A 76 10.81 -4.62 8.53
CA PHE A 76 9.69 -3.86 9.10
C PHE A 76 9.01 -3.04 8.01
N LEU A 77 7.72 -3.30 7.76
CA LEU A 77 6.88 -2.51 6.87
C LEU A 77 5.98 -1.58 7.71
N TYR A 78 6.32 -0.29 7.72
CA TYR A 78 5.50 0.74 8.34
C TYR A 78 4.42 1.21 7.38
N ILE A 79 3.17 1.29 7.85
CA ILE A 79 1.99 1.54 7.03
C ILE A 79 1.22 2.74 7.55
N ASN A 80 1.11 3.78 6.69
CA ASN A 80 0.20 4.91 6.83
C ASN A 80 -0.42 5.19 5.46
N SER A 81 -1.46 4.43 5.11
CA SER A 81 -1.97 4.36 3.74
C SER A 81 -3.50 4.25 3.71
N PRO A 82 -4.17 4.99 2.80
CA PRO A 82 -5.60 4.83 2.55
C PRO A 82 -5.93 3.57 1.74
N GLY A 83 -4.94 2.80 1.29
CA GLY A 83 -5.09 1.71 0.33
C GLY A 83 -4.83 2.16 -1.09
N GLY A 84 -5.48 1.55 -2.08
CA GLY A 84 -5.32 1.87 -3.51
C GLY A 84 -5.46 0.65 -4.40
N SER A 85 -4.64 0.56 -5.46
CA SER A 85 -4.68 -0.50 -6.47
C SER A 85 -4.53 -1.89 -5.84
N VAL A 86 -5.51 -2.75 -6.11
CA VAL A 86 -5.51 -4.13 -5.60
C VAL A 86 -4.35 -4.94 -6.18
N TYR A 87 -4.10 -4.84 -7.49
CA TYR A 87 -3.02 -5.60 -8.12
C TYR A 87 -1.65 -5.16 -7.63
N SER A 88 -1.45 -3.87 -7.43
CA SER A 88 -0.23 -3.30 -6.86
C SER A 88 -0.04 -3.76 -5.40
N GLY A 89 -1.12 -3.79 -4.61
CA GLY A 89 -1.08 -4.32 -3.26
C GLY A 89 -0.82 -5.83 -3.20
N MET A 90 -1.37 -6.61 -4.14
CA MET A 90 -1.09 -8.05 -4.25
C MET A 90 0.37 -8.33 -4.62
N ALA A 91 1.01 -7.48 -5.44
CA ALA A 91 2.44 -7.61 -5.72
C ALA A 91 3.29 -7.45 -4.45
N ILE A 92 2.96 -6.48 -3.59
CA ILE A 92 3.62 -6.32 -2.28
C ILE A 92 3.36 -7.55 -1.40
N TYR A 93 2.09 -7.97 -1.31
CA TYR A 93 1.68 -9.14 -0.52
C TYR A 93 2.44 -10.41 -0.92
N ASP A 94 2.44 -10.73 -2.20
CA ASP A 94 3.12 -11.93 -2.69
C ASP A 94 4.63 -11.85 -2.45
N THR A 95 5.23 -10.66 -2.58
CA THR A 95 6.66 -10.46 -2.27
C THR A 95 6.94 -10.68 -0.77
N MET A 96 6.07 -10.17 0.12
CA MET A 96 6.17 -10.42 1.57
C MET A 96 6.10 -11.92 1.92
N GLN A 97 5.27 -12.68 1.20
CA GLN A 97 5.13 -14.12 1.44
C GLN A 97 6.22 -14.95 0.73
N TYR A 98 6.84 -14.41 -0.33
CA TYR A 98 7.85 -15.10 -1.14
C TYR A 98 9.23 -15.13 -0.48
N ILE A 99 9.64 -14.04 0.18
CA ILE A 99 10.95 -13.93 0.83
C ILE A 99 11.01 -14.81 2.10
N ALA A 100 12.20 -15.24 2.47
CA ALA A 100 12.40 -16.08 3.66
C ALA A 100 12.26 -15.31 4.98
N ASN A 101 12.46 -13.99 4.94
CA ASN A 101 12.39 -13.13 6.11
C ASN A 101 10.97 -13.00 6.65
N ASP A 102 10.82 -12.93 7.96
CA ASP A 102 9.58 -12.42 8.54
C ASP A 102 9.42 -10.93 8.23
N VAL A 103 8.28 -10.56 7.68
CA VAL A 103 7.91 -9.16 7.49
C VAL A 103 7.01 -8.74 8.65
N ALA A 104 7.56 -7.97 9.56
CA ALA A 104 6.80 -7.34 10.64
C ALA A 104 6.06 -6.10 10.09
N THR A 105 4.80 -5.92 10.47
CA THR A 105 4.00 -4.78 10.01
C THR A 105 3.65 -3.84 11.16
N VAL A 106 3.74 -2.54 10.93
CA VAL A 106 3.45 -1.51 11.95
C VAL A 106 2.54 -0.44 11.36
N ALA A 107 1.29 -0.40 11.79
CA ALA A 107 0.36 0.64 11.35
C ALA A 107 0.48 1.90 12.21
N MET A 108 0.46 3.07 11.55
CA MET A 108 0.42 4.38 12.16
C MET A 108 -0.57 5.28 11.41
N GLY A 109 -1.28 6.15 12.11
CA GLY A 109 -2.28 7.04 11.51
C GLY A 109 -3.43 6.27 10.88
N LEU A 110 -3.29 5.81 9.64
CA LEU A 110 -4.31 5.11 8.87
C LEU A 110 -3.77 3.85 8.18
N ALA A 111 -4.47 2.73 8.33
CA ALA A 111 -4.29 1.54 7.51
C ALA A 111 -5.66 1.12 6.96
N ALA A 112 -6.00 1.55 5.74
CA ALA A 112 -7.30 1.32 5.15
C ALA A 112 -7.22 0.48 3.87
N SER A 113 -8.25 -0.33 3.59
CA SER A 113 -8.37 -1.09 2.34
C SER A 113 -7.12 -1.96 2.08
N MET A 114 -6.40 -1.76 0.99
CA MET A 114 -5.13 -2.48 0.75
C MET A 114 -4.08 -2.24 1.83
N GLY A 115 -4.09 -1.08 2.53
CA GLY A 115 -3.23 -0.84 3.67
C GLY A 115 -3.56 -1.75 4.87
N GLN A 116 -4.84 -1.97 5.15
CA GLN A 116 -5.31 -2.94 6.16
C GLN A 116 -4.96 -4.37 5.75
N PHE A 117 -5.14 -4.71 4.48
CA PHE A 117 -4.79 -6.02 3.95
C PHE A 117 -3.31 -6.34 4.14
N LEU A 118 -2.41 -5.42 3.77
CA LEU A 118 -0.98 -5.58 3.98
C LEU A 118 -0.59 -5.62 5.46
N LEU A 119 -1.28 -4.86 6.31
CA LEU A 119 -1.08 -4.89 7.76
C LEU A 119 -1.33 -6.29 8.33
N CYS A 120 -2.47 -6.90 8.01
CA CYS A 120 -2.80 -8.22 8.55
C CYS A 120 -1.96 -9.35 7.92
N ALA A 121 -1.31 -9.10 6.77
CA ALA A 121 -0.45 -10.04 6.06
C ALA A 121 0.97 -10.18 6.64
N GLY A 122 1.33 -9.38 7.64
CA GLY A 122 2.58 -9.50 8.37
C GLY A 122 2.75 -10.85 9.06
N ALA A 123 3.98 -11.18 9.43
CA ALA A 123 4.30 -12.41 10.13
C ALA A 123 3.53 -12.50 11.46
N LYS A 124 2.97 -13.67 11.75
CA LYS A 124 2.15 -13.90 12.95
C LYS A 124 2.96 -13.62 14.22
N GLY A 125 2.40 -12.83 15.12
CA GLY A 125 3.06 -12.35 16.34
C GLY A 125 3.87 -11.07 16.14
N LYS A 126 4.03 -10.60 14.88
CA LYS A 126 4.83 -9.41 14.51
C LYS A 126 4.01 -8.35 13.77
N ARG A 127 2.71 -8.27 14.03
CA ARG A 127 1.79 -7.28 13.46
C ARG A 127 1.39 -6.29 14.54
N TYR A 128 1.66 -5.01 14.31
CA TYR A 128 1.54 -3.97 15.33
C TYR A 128 0.71 -2.78 14.83
N ALA A 129 0.12 -2.04 15.77
CA ALA A 129 -0.43 -0.71 15.51
C ALA A 129 -0.11 0.24 16.67
N LEU A 130 0.06 1.52 16.35
CA LEU A 130 0.12 2.58 17.36
C LEU A 130 -1.28 2.84 17.94
N PRO A 131 -1.41 3.35 19.19
CA PRO A 131 -2.68 3.39 19.91
C PRO A 131 -3.81 4.17 19.23
N HIS A 132 -3.47 5.18 18.44
CA HIS A 132 -4.45 6.05 17.78
C HIS A 132 -4.62 5.74 16.28
N THR A 133 -4.04 4.63 15.81
CA THR A 133 -4.22 4.18 14.43
C THR A 133 -5.67 3.82 14.16
N ARG A 134 -6.15 4.24 13.00
CA ARG A 134 -7.45 3.81 12.48
C ARG A 134 -7.24 2.75 11.40
N ILE A 135 -7.97 1.67 11.49
CA ILE A 135 -7.94 0.57 10.53
C ILE A 135 -9.31 0.47 9.85
N MET A 136 -9.35 0.27 8.54
CA MET A 136 -10.62 0.15 7.81
C MET A 136 -10.54 -1.00 6.80
N MET A 137 -11.52 -1.88 6.87
CA MET A 137 -11.74 -2.98 5.93
C MET A 137 -12.96 -2.70 5.07
N HIS A 138 -12.87 -2.95 3.78
CA HIS A 138 -14.00 -3.00 2.86
C HIS A 138 -13.70 -3.93 1.67
N GLN A 139 -14.75 -4.30 0.93
CA GLN A 139 -14.57 -5.07 -0.31
C GLN A 139 -13.92 -4.23 -1.42
N PRO A 140 -13.22 -4.85 -2.38
CA PRO A 140 -12.71 -4.15 -3.54
C PRO A 140 -13.81 -3.41 -4.29
N SER A 141 -13.51 -2.20 -4.75
CA SER A 141 -14.39 -1.40 -5.58
C SER A 141 -13.66 -0.97 -6.85
N GLY A 142 -14.40 -0.76 -7.93
CA GLY A 142 -13.83 -0.30 -9.19
C GLY A 142 -14.91 -0.01 -10.21
N GLY A 143 -14.57 0.81 -11.22
CA GLY A 143 -15.43 1.03 -12.39
C GLY A 143 -15.24 -0.10 -13.40
N ILE A 144 -16.34 -0.50 -14.04
CA ILE A 144 -16.35 -1.42 -15.19
C ILE A 144 -16.99 -0.72 -16.38
N GLY A 145 -16.52 -1.02 -17.59
CA GLY A 145 -17.05 -0.39 -18.79
C GLY A 145 -16.58 -1.10 -20.07
N GLY A 146 -17.12 -0.65 -21.22
CA GLY A 146 -16.86 -1.26 -22.51
C GLY A 146 -18.11 -1.89 -23.12
N THR A 147 -17.94 -2.89 -23.97
CA THR A 147 -19.06 -3.68 -24.54
C THR A 147 -19.69 -4.57 -23.46
N ALA A 148 -20.89 -5.11 -23.73
CA ALA A 148 -21.53 -6.04 -22.79
C ALA A 148 -20.65 -7.27 -22.48
N ALA A 149 -19.88 -7.75 -23.45
CA ALA A 149 -18.92 -8.84 -23.24
C ALA A 149 -17.76 -8.42 -22.32
N ASP A 150 -17.22 -7.21 -22.51
CA ASP A 150 -16.14 -6.67 -21.63
C ASP A 150 -16.63 -6.50 -20.19
N VAL A 151 -17.85 -5.99 -20.02
CA VAL A 151 -18.48 -5.82 -18.70
C VAL A 151 -18.62 -7.18 -17.99
N ALA A 152 -19.07 -8.22 -18.69
CA ALA A 152 -19.20 -9.56 -18.11
C ALA A 152 -17.84 -10.12 -17.65
N ILE A 153 -16.79 -9.99 -18.48
CA ILE A 153 -15.43 -10.43 -18.13
C ILE A 153 -14.87 -9.65 -16.92
N GLN A 154 -15.03 -8.33 -16.92
CA GLN A 154 -14.56 -7.49 -15.82
C GLN A 154 -15.29 -7.79 -14.50
N ALA A 155 -16.59 -8.06 -14.56
CA ALA A 155 -17.37 -8.45 -13.39
C ALA A 155 -16.88 -9.79 -12.80
N GLU A 156 -16.58 -10.79 -13.65
CA GLU A 156 -16.03 -12.06 -13.23
C GLU A 156 -14.66 -11.87 -12.55
N GLN A 157 -13.77 -11.06 -13.13
CA GLN A 157 -12.46 -10.76 -12.54
C GLN A 157 -12.58 -10.01 -11.20
N MET A 158 -13.55 -9.11 -11.07
CA MET A 158 -13.80 -8.41 -9.81
C MET A 158 -14.29 -9.37 -8.72
N LEU A 159 -15.18 -10.31 -9.04
CA LEU A 159 -15.64 -11.34 -8.12
C LEU A 159 -14.51 -12.27 -7.69
N TYR A 160 -13.66 -12.69 -8.62
CA TYR A 160 -12.46 -13.48 -8.32
C TYR A 160 -11.52 -12.75 -7.36
N THR A 161 -11.22 -11.49 -7.66
CA THR A 161 -10.35 -10.64 -6.84
C THR A 161 -10.92 -10.43 -5.44
N LYS A 162 -12.23 -10.13 -5.33
CA LYS A 162 -12.93 -10.00 -4.06
C LYS A 162 -12.76 -11.26 -3.21
N ARG A 163 -13.05 -12.42 -3.79
CA ARG A 163 -12.95 -13.70 -3.10
C ARG A 163 -11.52 -13.98 -2.63
N THR A 164 -10.53 -13.76 -3.49
CA THR A 164 -9.12 -13.97 -3.16
C THR A 164 -8.69 -13.13 -1.95
N ILE A 165 -9.04 -11.84 -1.93
CA ILE A 165 -8.72 -10.95 -0.81
C ILE A 165 -9.41 -11.42 0.48
N GLN A 166 -10.69 -11.74 0.42
CA GLN A 166 -11.45 -12.21 1.58
C GLN A 166 -10.88 -13.50 2.17
N GLU A 167 -10.52 -14.46 1.32
CA GLU A 167 -9.87 -15.70 1.75
C GLU A 167 -8.49 -15.45 2.40
N ARG A 168 -7.70 -14.48 1.88
CA ARG A 168 -6.41 -14.12 2.49
C ARG A 168 -6.57 -13.38 3.81
N ILE A 169 -7.53 -12.46 3.93
CA ILE A 169 -7.85 -11.81 5.20
C ILE A 169 -8.30 -12.88 6.23
N ALA A 170 -9.18 -13.78 5.85
CA ALA A 170 -9.64 -14.87 6.71
C ALA A 170 -8.48 -15.73 7.21
N PHE A 171 -7.55 -16.09 6.32
CA PHE A 171 -6.35 -16.85 6.65
C PHE A 171 -5.47 -16.13 7.69
N HIS A 172 -5.19 -14.85 7.50
CA HIS A 172 -4.31 -14.08 8.38
C HIS A 172 -4.96 -13.72 9.73
N THR A 173 -6.28 -13.53 9.75
CA THR A 173 -7.03 -13.14 10.96
C THR A 173 -7.57 -14.34 11.75
N SER A 174 -7.60 -15.52 11.14
CA SER A 174 -8.29 -16.71 11.66
C SER A 174 -9.82 -16.53 11.80
N GLN A 175 -10.40 -15.53 11.13
CA GLN A 175 -11.84 -15.35 11.02
C GLN A 175 -12.42 -16.27 9.94
N PRO A 176 -13.68 -16.72 10.08
CA PRO A 176 -14.36 -17.42 8.99
C PRO A 176 -14.51 -16.54 7.75
N VAL A 177 -14.36 -17.10 6.55
CA VAL A 177 -14.54 -16.35 5.28
C VAL A 177 -15.90 -15.65 5.22
N ALA A 178 -16.98 -16.33 5.65
CA ALA A 178 -18.33 -15.76 5.69
C ALA A 178 -18.43 -14.53 6.62
N GLN A 179 -17.62 -14.47 7.70
CA GLN A 179 -17.55 -13.30 8.57
C GLN A 179 -16.85 -12.15 7.85
N ILE A 180 -15.74 -12.43 7.15
CA ILE A 180 -15.04 -11.42 6.35
C ILE A 180 -15.93 -10.89 5.22
N GLU A 181 -16.69 -11.75 4.53
CA GLU A 181 -17.66 -11.34 3.50
C GLU A 181 -18.69 -10.36 4.05
N THR A 182 -19.28 -10.68 5.20
CA THR A 182 -20.27 -9.82 5.86
C THR A 182 -19.67 -8.49 6.30
N ASP A 183 -18.52 -8.55 6.97
CA ASP A 183 -17.89 -7.40 7.61
C ASP A 183 -17.25 -6.45 6.60
N SER A 184 -16.83 -6.94 5.43
CA SER A 184 -16.22 -6.15 4.35
C SER A 184 -17.22 -5.59 3.34
N ASP A 185 -18.53 -5.88 3.46
CA ASP A 185 -19.54 -5.41 2.48
C ASP A 185 -19.61 -3.88 2.38
N ARG A 186 -19.36 -3.20 3.51
CA ARG A 186 -19.23 -1.74 3.61
C ARG A 186 -18.03 -1.39 4.46
N ASP A 187 -17.65 -0.10 4.45
CA ASP A 187 -16.56 0.41 5.27
C ASP A 187 -16.77 0.05 6.75
N ARG A 188 -15.93 -0.84 7.25
CA ARG A 188 -15.89 -1.18 8.67
C ARG A 188 -14.62 -0.65 9.31
N TRP A 189 -14.79 0.22 10.28
CA TRP A 189 -13.72 0.92 10.97
C TRP A 189 -13.41 0.28 12.31
N PHE A 190 -12.11 0.24 12.63
CA PHE A 190 -11.58 -0.33 13.86
C PHE A 190 -10.62 0.65 14.51
N THR A 191 -10.65 0.73 15.83
CA THR A 191 -9.55 1.21 16.66
C THR A 191 -8.42 0.18 16.67
N ALA A 192 -7.23 0.56 17.18
CA ALA A 192 -6.13 -0.38 17.29
C ALA A 192 -6.46 -1.60 18.18
N GLU A 193 -7.19 -1.41 19.30
CA GLU A 193 -7.60 -2.52 20.17
C GLU A 193 -8.66 -3.43 19.50
N GLU A 194 -9.66 -2.86 18.85
CA GLU A 194 -10.64 -3.64 18.08
C GLU A 194 -9.97 -4.43 16.94
N ALA A 195 -8.96 -3.85 16.29
CA ALA A 195 -8.19 -4.52 15.23
C ALA A 195 -7.39 -5.72 15.78
N LYS A 196 -6.85 -5.60 16.99
CA LYS A 196 -6.19 -6.70 17.70
C LYS A 196 -7.20 -7.80 18.05
N ASP A 197 -8.34 -7.46 18.62
CA ASP A 197 -9.37 -8.44 18.99
C ASP A 197 -9.95 -9.15 17.76
N TYR A 198 -10.02 -8.46 16.62
CA TYR A 198 -10.45 -9.02 15.34
C TYR A 198 -9.39 -9.94 14.70
N GLY A 199 -8.11 -9.74 15.03
CA GLY A 199 -7.00 -10.53 14.52
C GLY A 199 -6.22 -9.88 13.37
N PHE A 200 -6.46 -8.60 13.06
CA PHE A 200 -5.65 -7.88 12.06
C PHE A 200 -4.22 -7.64 12.54
N ILE A 201 -4.05 -7.43 13.85
CA ILE A 201 -2.74 -7.23 14.47
C ILE A 201 -2.60 -8.12 15.70
N ASP A 202 -1.37 -8.25 16.20
CA ASP A 202 -1.07 -9.05 17.39
C ASP A 202 -0.94 -8.17 18.64
N ARG A 203 -0.47 -6.91 18.50
CA ARG A 203 -0.26 -6.01 19.63
C ARG A 203 -0.51 -4.55 19.28
N VAL A 204 -1.02 -3.79 20.25
CA VAL A 204 -0.96 -2.33 20.25
C VAL A 204 0.28 -1.92 21.03
N ILE A 205 1.11 -1.06 20.44
CA ILE A 205 2.40 -0.63 21.00
C ILE A 205 2.42 0.89 21.18
N SER A 206 2.88 1.36 22.34
CA SER A 206 2.99 2.79 22.66
C SER A 206 4.45 3.29 22.72
N GLY A 207 5.41 2.39 22.65
CA GLY A 207 6.85 2.72 22.68
C GLY A 207 7.66 1.77 21.80
N ALA A 208 8.75 2.27 21.25
CA ALA A 208 9.62 1.51 20.34
C ALA A 208 10.26 0.28 21.01
N GLU A 209 10.45 0.31 22.32
CA GLU A 209 10.97 -0.80 23.11
C GLU A 209 10.04 -2.03 23.14
N GLN A 210 8.78 -1.86 22.76
CA GLN A 210 7.79 -2.94 22.69
C GLN A 210 7.83 -3.70 21.35
N VAL A 211 8.59 -3.20 20.38
CA VAL A 211 8.90 -3.89 19.14
C VAL A 211 10.11 -4.81 19.40
N PRO A 212 10.03 -6.12 19.08
CA PRO A 212 11.18 -7.01 19.28
C PRO A 212 12.44 -6.48 18.59
N ALA A 213 13.60 -6.61 19.27
CA ALA A 213 14.88 -6.16 18.76
C ALA A 213 15.24 -6.86 17.43
N GLY A 214 15.09 -6.16 16.37
CA GLY A 214 15.37 -6.48 14.97
C GLY A 214 15.30 -5.19 14.17
N ALA A 215 14.58 -4.19 14.69
CA ALA A 215 14.54 -2.83 14.20
C ALA A 215 15.69 -2.03 14.86
N GLY A 216 16.92 -2.21 14.36
CA GLY A 216 17.95 -1.18 14.51
C GLY A 216 18.69 -1.05 15.84
N THR A 217 18.63 -1.98 16.78
CA THR A 217 19.56 -1.94 17.92
C THR A 217 20.77 -2.82 17.64
N ARG A 218 21.84 -2.22 17.13
CA ARG A 218 23.18 -2.75 17.38
C ARG A 218 23.44 -2.58 18.87
N ASN A 219 23.58 -3.70 19.58
CA ASN A 219 24.39 -3.68 20.79
C ASN A 219 25.85 -3.53 20.32
N ASP A 220 26.46 -2.38 20.62
CA ASP A 220 27.87 -2.16 20.52
C ASP A 220 28.64 -3.06 21.53
#